data_30fc8b340c164686abb4cbe6e0659200
#
_entry.id   30fc8b340c164686abb4cbe6e0659200
#
_cell.length_a   1.000
_cell.length_b   1.000
_cell.length_c   1.000
_cell.angle_alpha   90.00
_cell.angle_beta   90.00
_cell.angle_gamma   90.00
#
_symmetry.space_group_name_H-M   'P 1'
#
loop_
_entity.id
_entity.type
_entity.pdbx_description
1 polymer ?
#
loop_
_entity_poly.entity_id
_entity_poly.type
_entity_poly.pdbx_seq_one_letter_code
_entity_poly.pdbx_strand_id
1 'polypeptide(L)'
;MNIYLFSFFVVWVLGWWLNSILSKKNKSNFIKFFVPTIFGIVFLIMWEFLVLGLSINPVLLPAPTAIGSKFISEIPTLWIDFTQTLIKGALSGYILGCGSAFLIAVFIDKFDFLKRGLLPLGNFVSALPIVGMAPIFVMWFGFDWESKCAVVVMMVFFSYAC
;
A
#
# COMPACT_ATOMS: atom_id res chain seq x y z
N MET A 1 -35.91 -5.85 11.95
CA MET A 1 -34.55 -6.37 11.58
C MET A 1 -34.40 -6.13 10.10
N ASN A 2 -33.45 -5.26 9.69
CA ASN A 2 -33.28 -4.91 8.28
C ASN A 2 -32.91 -6.16 7.47
N ILE A 3 -33.54 -6.33 6.30
CA ILE A 3 -33.29 -7.48 5.42
C ILE A 3 -31.80 -7.67 5.13
N TYR A 4 -31.03 -6.59 5.03
CA TYR A 4 -29.59 -6.61 4.83
C TYR A 4 -28.80 -7.22 5.99
N LEU A 5 -29.20 -6.93 7.25
CA LEU A 5 -28.57 -7.54 8.43
C LEU A 5 -28.89 -9.04 8.52
N PHE A 6 -30.10 -9.45 8.17
CA PHE A 6 -30.42 -10.86 8.05
C PHE A 6 -29.57 -11.54 6.99
N SER A 7 -29.46 -10.94 5.80
CA SER A 7 -28.63 -11.44 4.70
C SER A 7 -27.15 -11.55 5.10
N PHE A 8 -26.63 -10.58 5.85
CA PHE A 8 -25.27 -10.62 6.40
C PHE A 8 -25.01 -11.90 7.21
N PHE A 9 -25.90 -12.23 8.16
CA PHE A 9 -25.74 -13.44 8.98
C PHE A 9 -25.89 -14.73 8.16
N VAL A 10 -26.80 -14.77 7.20
CA VAL A 10 -26.96 -15.91 6.30
C VAL A 10 -25.71 -16.14 5.46
N VAL A 11 -25.16 -15.09 4.85
CA VAL A 11 -23.93 -15.17 4.04
C VAL A 11 -22.74 -15.56 4.90
N TRP A 12 -22.64 -15.05 6.13
CA TRP A 12 -21.60 -15.43 7.08
C TRP A 12 -21.60 -16.93 7.38
N VAL A 13 -22.76 -17.47 7.78
CA VAL A 13 -22.90 -18.89 8.12
C VAL A 13 -22.65 -19.78 6.90
N LEU A 14 -23.25 -19.46 5.75
CA LEU A 14 -23.08 -20.22 4.52
C LEU A 14 -21.63 -20.16 4.00
N GLY A 15 -21.00 -18.99 4.04
CA GLY A 15 -19.62 -18.79 3.64
C GLY A 15 -18.64 -19.57 4.51
N TRP A 16 -18.85 -19.54 5.83
CA TRP A 16 -18.05 -20.32 6.76
C TRP A 16 -18.22 -21.84 6.55
N TRP A 17 -19.46 -22.30 6.39
CA TRP A 17 -19.76 -23.71 6.13
C TRP A 17 -19.13 -24.20 4.82
N LEU A 18 -19.31 -23.44 3.74
CA LEU A 18 -18.75 -23.75 2.43
C LEU A 18 -17.20 -23.81 2.48
N ASN A 19 -16.59 -22.83 3.12
CA ASN A 19 -15.14 -22.76 3.25
C ASN A 19 -14.57 -23.93 4.09
N SER A 20 -15.29 -24.32 5.15
CA SER A 20 -14.94 -25.46 5.99
C SER A 20 -15.01 -26.80 5.23
N ILE A 21 -15.99 -26.97 4.34
CA ILE A 21 -16.10 -28.19 3.51
C ILE A 21 -14.98 -28.23 2.47
N LEU A 22 -14.73 -27.12 1.77
CA LEU A 22 -13.69 -27.04 0.75
C LEU A 22 -12.29 -27.23 1.32
N SER A 23 -12.01 -26.67 2.48
CA SER A 23 -10.70 -26.79 3.12
C SER A 23 -10.36 -28.23 3.51
N LYS A 24 -11.36 -29.06 3.85
CA LYS A 24 -11.17 -30.49 4.14
C LYS A 24 -10.82 -31.33 2.91
N LYS A 25 -11.19 -30.89 1.71
CA LYS A 25 -10.89 -31.56 0.44
C LYS A 25 -9.56 -31.15 -0.22
N ASN A 26 -8.67 -30.52 0.52
CA ASN A 26 -7.46 -29.81 0.05
C ASN A 26 -6.34 -30.74 -0.49
N LYS A 27 -6.64 -31.61 -1.45
CA LYS A 27 -5.64 -32.44 -2.15
C LYS A 27 -5.23 -31.92 -3.53
N SER A 28 -5.93 -30.90 -4.08
CA SER A 28 -5.65 -30.36 -5.43
C SER A 28 -5.14 -28.92 -5.31
N ASN A 29 -4.14 -28.55 -6.15
CA ASN A 29 -3.64 -27.18 -6.25
C ASN A 29 -4.75 -26.18 -6.67
N PHE A 30 -5.75 -26.66 -7.38
CA PHE A 30 -6.92 -25.87 -7.76
C PHE A 30 -7.74 -25.43 -6.53
N ILE A 31 -7.98 -26.35 -5.58
CA ILE A 31 -8.74 -26.06 -4.34
C ILE A 31 -7.97 -25.07 -3.46
N LYS A 32 -6.64 -25.13 -3.43
CA LYS A 32 -5.81 -24.18 -2.66
C LYS A 32 -5.97 -22.72 -3.12
N PHE A 33 -6.26 -22.51 -4.40
CA PHE A 33 -6.53 -21.18 -4.94
C PHE A 33 -8.00 -20.76 -4.69
N PHE A 34 -8.94 -21.69 -4.82
CA PHE A 34 -10.37 -21.39 -4.68
C PHE A 34 -10.82 -21.07 -3.25
N VAL A 35 -10.25 -21.71 -2.24
CA VAL A 35 -10.61 -21.46 -0.83
C VAL A 35 -10.40 -20.00 -0.43
N PRO A 36 -9.21 -19.37 -0.64
CA PRO A 36 -9.03 -17.97 -0.31
C PRO A 36 -9.86 -17.04 -1.22
N THR A 37 -10.08 -17.41 -2.48
CA THR A 37 -10.91 -16.61 -3.39
C THR A 37 -12.36 -16.55 -2.94
N ILE A 38 -12.96 -17.70 -2.56
CA ILE A 38 -14.32 -17.77 -2.01
C ILE A 38 -14.39 -16.97 -0.72
N PHE A 39 -13.39 -17.10 0.17
CA PHE A 39 -13.34 -16.30 1.39
C PHE A 39 -13.36 -14.80 1.09
N GLY A 40 -12.55 -14.34 0.14
CA GLY A 40 -12.53 -12.93 -0.27
C GLY A 40 -13.88 -12.45 -0.83
N ILE A 41 -14.54 -13.26 -1.66
CA ILE A 41 -15.87 -12.93 -2.21
C ILE A 41 -16.91 -12.85 -1.08
N VAL A 42 -16.95 -13.83 -0.19
CA VAL A 42 -17.85 -13.84 0.97
C VAL A 42 -17.61 -12.61 1.84
N PHE A 43 -16.37 -12.27 2.10
CA PHE A 43 -16.00 -11.07 2.86
C PHE A 43 -16.52 -9.78 2.21
N LEU A 44 -16.36 -9.62 0.89
CA LEU A 44 -16.87 -8.44 0.16
C LEU A 44 -18.40 -8.36 0.21
N ILE A 45 -19.11 -9.48 0.07
CA ILE A 45 -20.56 -9.52 0.15
C ILE A 45 -21.04 -9.19 1.58
N MET A 46 -20.36 -9.71 2.59
CA MET A 46 -20.66 -9.38 3.98
C MET A 46 -20.43 -7.89 4.26
N TRP A 47 -19.35 -7.31 3.78
CA TRP A 47 -19.08 -5.87 3.91
C TRP A 47 -20.18 -5.04 3.26
N GLU A 48 -20.62 -5.39 2.06
CA GLU A 48 -21.74 -4.74 1.37
C GLU A 48 -23.01 -4.73 2.23
N PHE A 49 -23.44 -5.90 2.71
CA PHE A 49 -24.64 -6.02 3.52
C PHE A 49 -24.53 -5.33 4.88
N LEU A 50 -23.36 -5.29 5.47
CA LEU A 50 -23.12 -4.58 6.72
C LEU A 50 -23.28 -3.08 6.55
N VAL A 51 -22.65 -2.50 5.52
CA VAL A 51 -22.73 -1.06 5.22
C VAL A 51 -24.16 -0.64 4.92
N LEU A 52 -24.87 -1.41 4.07
CA LEU A 52 -26.27 -1.13 3.70
C LEU A 52 -27.21 -1.34 4.89
N GLY A 53 -26.98 -2.40 5.67
CA GLY A 53 -27.84 -2.74 6.80
C GLY A 53 -27.76 -1.79 7.98
N LEU A 54 -26.58 -1.23 8.23
CA LEU A 54 -26.34 -0.22 9.27
C LEU A 54 -26.50 1.21 8.76
N SER A 55 -26.79 1.39 7.46
CA SER A 55 -26.87 2.71 6.80
C SER A 55 -25.66 3.59 7.11
N ILE A 56 -24.45 2.99 7.04
CA ILE A 56 -23.21 3.69 7.36
C ILE A 56 -22.97 4.79 6.33
N ASN A 57 -22.58 5.98 6.81
CA ASN A 57 -22.25 7.09 5.93
C ASN A 57 -21.13 6.69 4.96
N PRO A 58 -21.31 6.83 3.62
CA PRO A 58 -20.29 6.46 2.63
C PRO A 58 -18.94 7.19 2.79
N VAL A 59 -18.93 8.32 3.49
CA VAL A 59 -17.67 9.04 3.81
C VAL A 59 -16.84 8.30 4.86
N LEU A 60 -17.50 7.58 5.79
CA LEU A 60 -16.81 6.80 6.81
C LEU A 60 -16.40 5.42 6.29
N LEU A 61 -17.32 4.72 5.64
CA LEU A 61 -17.08 3.40 5.08
C LEU A 61 -17.97 3.19 3.84
N PRO A 62 -17.41 3.35 2.62
CA PRO A 62 -18.17 3.11 1.40
C PRO A 62 -18.42 1.61 1.19
N ALA A 63 -19.54 1.27 0.56
CA ALA A 63 -19.85 -0.09 0.15
C ALA A 63 -18.93 -0.56 -1.00
N PRO A 64 -18.53 -1.83 -1.08
CA PRO A 64 -17.74 -2.38 -2.20
C PRO A 64 -18.26 -2.05 -3.60
N THR A 65 -19.57 -2.08 -3.80
CA THR A 65 -20.19 -1.70 -5.09
C THR A 65 -19.99 -0.22 -5.41
N ALA A 66 -20.08 0.66 -4.42
CA ALA A 66 -19.83 2.09 -4.58
C ALA A 66 -18.33 2.35 -4.91
N ILE A 67 -17.42 1.63 -4.26
CA ILE A 67 -15.98 1.69 -4.58
C ILE A 67 -15.75 1.23 -6.02
N GLY A 68 -16.33 0.10 -6.44
CA GLY A 68 -16.19 -0.43 -7.79
C GLY A 68 -16.71 0.52 -8.86
N SER A 69 -17.89 1.11 -8.66
CA SER A 69 -18.45 2.10 -9.59
C SER A 69 -17.59 3.35 -9.69
N LYS A 70 -17.10 3.86 -8.56
CA LYS A 70 -16.21 5.02 -8.51
C LYS A 70 -14.86 4.73 -9.17
N PHE A 71 -14.30 3.53 -8.94
CA PHE A 71 -13.06 3.10 -9.58
C PHE A 71 -13.17 3.14 -11.11
N ILE A 72 -14.29 2.65 -11.67
CA ILE A 72 -14.51 2.64 -13.12
C ILE A 72 -14.70 4.07 -13.66
N SER A 73 -15.46 4.92 -12.96
CA SER A 73 -15.73 6.28 -13.41
C SER A 73 -14.52 7.21 -13.35
N GLU A 74 -13.56 6.93 -12.45
CA GLU A 74 -12.38 7.76 -12.20
C GLU A 74 -11.08 7.18 -12.80
N ILE A 75 -11.18 6.23 -13.71
CA ILE A 75 -10.00 5.65 -14.41
C ILE A 75 -9.06 6.74 -14.96
N PRO A 76 -9.53 7.82 -15.62
CA PRO A 76 -8.63 8.87 -16.11
C PRO A 76 -7.86 9.57 -14.99
N THR A 77 -8.53 9.88 -13.86
CA THR A 77 -7.91 10.50 -12.69
C THR A 77 -6.89 9.55 -12.05
N LEU A 78 -7.26 8.27 -11.88
CA LEU A 78 -6.38 7.23 -11.37
C LEU A 78 -5.13 7.05 -12.22
N TRP A 79 -5.24 7.19 -13.55
CA TRP A 79 -4.08 7.12 -14.46
C TRP A 79 -3.13 8.30 -14.26
N ILE A 80 -3.68 9.50 -14.07
CA ILE A 80 -2.88 10.69 -13.75
C ILE A 80 -2.16 10.49 -12.41
N ASP A 81 -2.87 10.05 -11.37
CA ASP A 81 -2.32 9.80 -10.05
C ASP A 81 -1.25 8.69 -10.07
N PHE A 82 -1.47 7.63 -10.84
CA PHE A 82 -0.49 6.58 -11.06
C PHE A 82 0.79 7.11 -11.69
N THR A 83 0.68 7.90 -12.75
CA THR A 83 1.86 8.48 -13.40
C THR A 83 2.60 9.47 -12.50
N GLN A 84 1.87 10.30 -11.76
CA GLN A 84 2.45 11.25 -10.83
C GLN A 84 3.14 10.56 -9.63
N THR A 85 2.53 9.52 -9.10
CA THR A 85 3.03 8.88 -7.90
C THR A 85 4.05 7.79 -8.20
N LEU A 86 3.74 6.87 -9.12
CA LEU A 86 4.62 5.74 -9.40
C LEU A 86 5.77 6.13 -10.34
N ILE A 87 5.45 6.74 -11.49
CA ILE A 87 6.47 6.98 -12.52
C ILE A 87 7.33 8.18 -12.14
N LYS A 88 6.71 9.34 -11.88
CA LYS A 88 7.46 10.56 -11.56
C LYS A 88 7.99 10.55 -10.13
N GLY A 89 7.19 10.16 -9.14
CA GLY A 89 7.60 10.13 -7.74
C GLY A 89 8.49 8.94 -7.39
N ALA A 90 7.93 7.74 -7.42
CA ALA A 90 8.61 6.56 -6.89
C ALA A 90 9.78 6.08 -7.78
N LEU A 91 9.56 5.92 -9.09
CA LEU A 91 10.58 5.39 -9.99
C LEU A 91 11.76 6.35 -10.16
N SER A 92 11.50 7.66 -10.35
CA SER A 92 12.57 8.66 -10.42
C SER A 92 13.32 8.77 -9.09
N GLY A 93 12.60 8.77 -7.96
CA GLY A 93 13.21 8.76 -6.63
C GLY A 93 14.06 7.53 -6.38
N TYR A 94 13.62 6.36 -6.83
CA TYR A 94 14.39 5.12 -6.71
C TYR A 94 15.69 5.17 -7.54
N ILE A 95 15.61 5.60 -8.81
CA ILE A 95 16.78 5.71 -9.69
C ILE A 95 17.79 6.74 -9.13
N LEU A 96 17.33 7.90 -8.70
CA LEU A 96 18.18 8.93 -8.11
C LEU A 96 18.76 8.47 -6.75
N GLY A 97 17.96 7.85 -5.91
CA GLY A 97 18.39 7.33 -4.62
C GLY A 97 19.45 6.23 -4.75
N CYS A 98 19.19 5.20 -5.58
CA CYS A 98 20.15 4.13 -5.83
C CYS A 98 21.43 4.66 -6.52
N GLY A 99 21.30 5.53 -7.52
CA GLY A 99 22.45 6.09 -8.23
C GLY A 99 23.33 6.92 -7.32
N SER A 100 22.75 7.80 -6.52
CA SER A 100 23.51 8.60 -5.55
C SER A 100 24.11 7.76 -4.42
N ALA A 101 23.37 6.77 -3.89
CA ALA A 101 23.88 5.85 -2.89
C ALA A 101 25.10 5.05 -3.41
N PHE A 102 25.02 4.54 -4.64
CA PHE A 102 26.13 3.81 -5.26
C PHE A 102 27.38 4.69 -5.41
N LEU A 103 27.20 5.92 -5.91
CA LEU A 103 28.33 6.85 -6.03
C LEU A 103 28.97 7.15 -4.68
N ILE A 104 28.15 7.47 -3.68
CA ILE A 104 28.64 7.76 -2.32
C ILE A 104 29.30 6.54 -1.69
N ALA A 105 28.77 5.32 -1.87
CA ALA A 105 29.38 4.09 -1.36
C ALA A 105 30.78 3.88 -1.93
N VAL A 106 31.00 4.15 -3.24
CA VAL A 106 32.34 4.09 -3.86
C VAL A 106 33.30 5.12 -3.24
N PHE A 107 32.83 6.32 -2.92
CA PHE A 107 33.64 7.32 -2.25
C PHE A 107 33.95 6.97 -0.79
N ILE A 108 32.97 6.44 -0.06
CA ILE A 108 33.15 5.96 1.33
C ILE A 108 34.19 4.85 1.39
N ASP A 109 34.20 3.95 0.42
CA ASP A 109 35.19 2.85 0.36
C ASP A 109 36.62 3.36 0.10
N LYS A 110 36.75 4.44 -0.68
CA LYS A 110 38.05 5.03 -1.00
C LYS A 110 38.63 5.94 0.09
N PHE A 111 37.80 6.59 0.89
CA PHE A 111 38.21 7.61 1.82
C PHE A 111 37.77 7.31 3.25
N ASP A 112 38.68 6.88 4.11
CA ASP A 112 38.41 6.57 5.53
C ASP A 112 37.75 7.73 6.31
N PHE A 113 38.07 8.98 5.94
CA PHE A 113 37.44 10.15 6.53
C PHE A 113 35.93 10.19 6.28
N LEU A 114 35.51 9.93 5.03
CA LEU A 114 34.10 9.85 4.67
C LEU A 114 33.40 8.69 5.37
N LYS A 115 34.08 7.55 5.47
CA LYS A 115 33.55 6.37 6.18
C LYS A 115 33.24 6.68 7.64
N ARG A 116 34.16 7.32 8.34
CA ARG A 116 34.01 7.69 9.76
C ARG A 116 32.96 8.78 9.99
N GLY A 117 32.77 9.69 9.04
CA GLY A 117 31.81 10.80 9.15
C GLY A 117 30.39 10.44 8.68
N LEU A 118 30.26 9.79 7.52
CA LEU A 118 28.96 9.55 6.89
C LEU A 118 28.19 8.36 7.45
N LEU A 119 28.89 7.26 7.85
CA LEU A 119 28.21 6.09 8.39
C LEU A 119 27.39 6.38 9.65
N PRO A 120 27.91 7.11 10.68
CA PRO A 120 27.09 7.45 11.84
C PRO A 120 25.89 8.33 11.51
N LEU A 121 26.05 9.29 10.57
CA LEU A 121 24.97 10.14 10.10
C LEU A 121 23.90 9.35 9.35
N GLY A 122 24.33 8.44 8.49
CA GLY A 122 23.42 7.55 7.75
C GLY A 122 22.59 6.68 8.69
N ASN A 123 23.21 6.06 9.68
CA ASN A 123 22.51 5.27 10.69
C ASN A 123 21.50 6.10 11.49
N PHE A 124 21.85 7.34 11.84
CA PHE A 124 20.94 8.25 12.53
C PHE A 124 19.72 8.60 11.67
N VAL A 125 19.95 8.95 10.39
CA VAL A 125 18.86 9.30 9.47
C VAL A 125 17.99 8.11 9.14
N SER A 126 18.55 6.91 8.99
CA SER A 126 17.81 5.66 8.78
C SER A 126 16.89 5.30 9.95
N ALA A 127 17.21 5.73 11.15
CA ALA A 127 16.39 5.54 12.35
C ALA A 127 15.21 6.52 12.45
N LEU A 128 15.20 7.59 11.63
CA LEU A 128 14.09 8.55 11.65
C LEU A 128 12.82 7.93 11.07
N PRO A 129 11.65 8.12 11.72
CA PRO A 129 10.38 7.61 11.22
C PRO A 129 10.00 8.37 9.93
N ILE A 130 10.00 7.67 8.81
CA ILE A 130 9.71 8.23 7.48
C ILE A 130 8.36 8.92 7.43
N VAL A 131 7.36 8.35 8.12
CA VAL A 131 6.01 8.94 8.22
C VAL A 131 6.06 10.35 8.82
N GLY A 132 6.98 10.60 9.78
CA GLY A 132 7.18 11.92 10.36
C GLY A 132 7.90 12.91 9.45
N MET A 133 8.70 12.41 8.50
CA MET A 133 9.44 13.25 7.54
C MET A 133 8.61 13.67 6.33
N ALA A 134 7.58 12.89 5.96
CA ALA A 134 6.75 13.18 4.80
C ALA A 134 6.13 14.61 4.82
N PRO A 135 5.56 15.12 5.91
CA PRO A 135 5.06 16.50 5.97
C PRO A 135 6.13 17.55 5.71
N ILE A 136 7.38 17.33 6.17
CA ILE A 136 8.50 18.25 5.96
C ILE A 136 8.84 18.34 4.47
N PHE A 137 8.88 17.20 3.77
CA PHE A 137 9.12 17.20 2.32
C PHE A 137 8.00 17.87 1.54
N VAL A 138 6.74 17.69 1.98
CA VAL A 138 5.60 18.41 1.38
C VAL A 138 5.71 19.92 1.61
N MET A 139 6.18 20.37 2.77
CA MET A 139 6.40 21.81 3.02
C MET A 139 7.52 22.40 2.17
N TRP A 140 8.57 21.63 1.85
CA TRP A 140 9.71 22.10 1.06
C TRP A 140 9.49 22.01 -0.44
N PHE A 141 8.89 20.93 -0.93
CA PHE A 141 8.76 20.60 -2.36
C PHE A 141 7.32 20.71 -2.88
N GLY A 142 6.34 21.01 -2.02
CA GLY A 142 4.94 21.07 -2.41
C GLY A 142 4.22 19.71 -2.40
N PHE A 143 2.95 19.73 -2.85
CA PHE A 143 2.09 18.54 -2.86
C PHE A 143 2.26 17.64 -4.11
N ASP A 144 3.04 18.08 -5.09
CA ASP A 144 3.24 17.38 -6.35
C ASP A 144 4.17 16.16 -6.23
N TRP A 145 4.65 15.67 -7.35
CA TRP A 145 5.47 14.45 -7.41
C TRP A 145 6.87 14.65 -6.79
N GLU A 146 7.38 15.89 -6.71
CA GLU A 146 8.71 16.21 -6.20
C GLU A 146 8.88 15.83 -4.73
N SER A 147 7.87 16.08 -3.88
CA SER A 147 7.90 15.69 -2.48
C SER A 147 7.93 14.16 -2.32
N LYS A 148 7.17 13.44 -3.15
CA LYS A 148 7.15 11.97 -3.17
C LYS A 148 8.50 11.42 -3.62
N CYS A 149 9.10 12.02 -4.65
CA CYS A 149 10.44 11.69 -5.14
C CYS A 149 11.48 11.89 -4.03
N ALA A 150 11.47 13.03 -3.34
CA ALA A 150 12.41 13.32 -2.26
C ALA A 150 12.33 12.32 -1.11
N VAL A 151 11.11 11.91 -0.71
CA VAL A 151 10.90 10.84 0.29
C VAL A 151 11.54 9.54 -0.16
N VAL A 152 11.31 9.12 -1.41
CA VAL A 152 11.86 7.86 -1.94
C VAL A 152 13.39 7.94 -2.06
N VAL A 153 13.94 9.07 -2.55
CA VAL A 153 15.41 9.28 -2.59
C VAL A 153 16.00 9.10 -1.20
N MET A 154 15.42 9.75 -0.19
CA MET A 154 15.92 9.64 1.17
C MET A 154 15.88 8.20 1.69
N MET A 155 14.75 7.51 1.52
CA MET A 155 14.59 6.12 1.95
C MET A 155 15.64 5.21 1.31
N VAL A 156 15.78 5.29 -0.01
CA VAL A 156 16.65 4.42 -0.79
C VAL A 156 18.11 4.76 -0.52
N PHE A 157 18.47 6.04 -0.54
CA PHE A 157 19.84 6.50 -0.33
C PHE A 157 20.40 5.99 1.00
N PHE A 158 19.71 6.24 2.12
CA PHE A 158 20.22 5.83 3.43
C PHE A 158 20.13 4.32 3.68
N SER A 159 19.22 3.60 3.01
CA SER A 159 19.15 2.15 3.11
C SER A 159 20.28 1.43 2.37
N TYR A 160 20.85 2.05 1.32
CA TYR A 160 21.89 1.43 0.49
C TYR A 160 23.27 2.05 0.67
N ALA A 161 23.39 3.26 1.21
CA ALA A 161 24.67 3.92 1.46
C ALA A 161 25.32 3.51 2.80
N CYS A 162 24.53 2.90 3.72
CA CYS A 162 24.95 2.43 5.03
C CYS A 162 24.79 0.92 5.16
#